data_88ed7a90c2871f01b23254e2075da319
#
_entry.id   88ed7a90c2871f01b23254e2075da319
#
_cell.length_a   1.000
_cell.length_b   1.000
_cell.length_c   1.000
_cell.angle_alpha   90.00
_cell.angle_beta   90.00
_cell.angle_gamma   90.00
#
_symmetry.space_group_name_H-M   'P 1'
#
loop_
_entity.id
_entity.type
_entity.pdbx_description
1 polymer ?
#
loop_
_entity_poly.entity_id
_entity_poly.type
_entity_poly.pdbx_seq_one_letter_code
_entity_poly.pdbx_strand_id
1 'polypeptide(L)'
;MRRTLAIAALFLATAAQAETPRDFLTRFEKEAGSAASAERGARFFTGKQGGEWSCASCHTERPTQSGRHARTDKPITPLAPAANAERFTDAAKVDKWFRRNCNDTLNRLCSAQEKADVMAWLLALK
;
A
#
# COMPACT_ATOMS: atom_id res chain seq x y z
N MET A 1 -36.18 -20.18 49.60
CA MET A 1 -36.14 -19.12 48.58
C MET A 1 -34.76 -19.07 47.97
N ARG A 2 -34.55 -19.65 46.78
CA ARG A 2 -33.26 -19.64 46.04
C ARG A 2 -33.31 -18.48 45.04
N ARG A 3 -32.48 -17.45 45.27
CA ARG A 3 -32.28 -16.33 44.35
C ARG A 3 -31.25 -16.74 43.30
N THR A 4 -31.66 -17.00 42.09
CA THR A 4 -30.78 -17.20 40.93
C THR A 4 -30.33 -15.82 40.42
N LEU A 5 -29.04 -15.53 40.57
CA LEU A 5 -28.38 -14.37 39.97
C LEU A 5 -28.08 -14.73 38.51
N ALA A 6 -28.76 -14.10 37.57
CA ALA A 6 -28.42 -14.16 36.15
C ALA A 6 -27.26 -13.19 35.87
N ILE A 7 -26.11 -13.71 35.52
CA ILE A 7 -24.94 -12.92 35.04
C ILE A 7 -25.14 -12.68 33.56
N ALA A 8 -25.46 -11.45 33.20
CA ALA A 8 -25.50 -11.02 31.79
C ALA A 8 -24.07 -10.77 31.33
N ALA A 9 -23.54 -11.64 30.46
CA ALA A 9 -22.27 -11.45 29.81
C ALA A 9 -22.42 -10.41 28.69
N LEU A 10 -21.84 -9.23 28.86
CA LEU A 10 -21.76 -8.19 27.83
C LEU A 10 -20.64 -8.57 26.85
N PHE A 11 -21.00 -9.04 25.66
CA PHE A 11 -20.05 -9.21 24.55
C PHE A 11 -19.75 -7.85 23.93
N LEU A 12 -18.57 -7.29 24.24
CA LEU A 12 -18.04 -6.14 23.49
C LEU A 12 -17.58 -6.65 22.12
N ALA A 13 -18.37 -6.38 21.09
CA ALA A 13 -17.94 -6.57 19.70
C ALA A 13 -16.91 -5.49 19.37
N THR A 14 -15.64 -5.87 19.28
CA THR A 14 -14.59 -5.01 18.71
C THR A 14 -14.82 -4.94 17.20
N ALA A 15 -15.28 -3.79 16.72
CA ALA A 15 -15.33 -3.52 15.29
C ALA A 15 -13.89 -3.49 14.76
N ALA A 16 -13.52 -4.44 13.89
CA ALA A 16 -12.28 -4.36 13.14
C ALA A 16 -12.35 -3.14 12.23
N GLN A 17 -11.55 -2.12 12.52
CA GLN A 17 -11.45 -0.96 11.64
C GLN A 17 -10.61 -1.34 10.41
N ALA A 18 -11.11 -0.98 9.22
CA ALA A 18 -10.33 -1.11 7.99
C ALA A 18 -9.10 -0.20 8.07
N GLU A 19 -7.95 -0.72 7.67
CA GLU A 19 -6.72 0.07 7.60
C GLU A 19 -6.86 1.15 6.51
N THR A 20 -6.21 2.26 6.73
CA THR A 20 -6.16 3.39 5.79
C THR A 20 -4.80 3.43 5.08
N PRO A 21 -4.69 4.09 3.92
CA PRO A 21 -3.39 4.28 3.27
C PRO A 21 -2.35 4.95 4.17
N ARG A 22 -2.77 5.80 5.11
CA ARG A 22 -1.89 6.46 6.08
C ARG A 22 -1.37 5.50 7.16
N ASP A 23 -2.16 4.51 7.53
CA ASP A 23 -1.71 3.48 8.50
C ASP A 23 -0.56 2.66 7.90
N PHE A 24 -0.61 2.34 6.60
CA PHE A 24 0.48 1.68 5.90
C PHE A 24 1.74 2.55 5.80
N LEU A 25 1.60 3.85 5.54
CA LEU A 25 2.73 4.78 5.57
C LEU A 25 3.40 4.74 6.95
N THR A 26 2.63 4.92 8.02
CA THR A 26 3.13 4.89 9.40
C THR A 26 3.81 3.55 9.75
N ARG A 27 3.22 2.44 9.32
CA ARG A 27 3.81 1.10 9.50
C ARG A 27 5.17 0.99 8.84
N PHE A 28 5.29 1.39 7.58
CA PHE A 28 6.55 1.31 6.84
C PHE A 28 7.62 2.27 7.34
N GLU A 29 7.25 3.47 7.80
CA GLU A 29 8.18 4.40 8.47
C GLU A 29 8.73 3.81 9.77
N LYS A 30 7.86 3.17 10.56
CA LYS A 30 8.27 2.47 11.78
C LYS A 30 9.22 1.30 11.48
N GLU A 31 8.93 0.50 10.47
CA GLU A 31 9.79 -0.60 10.02
C GLU A 31 11.14 -0.10 9.47
N ALA A 32 11.13 1.05 8.79
CA ALA A 32 12.34 1.68 8.25
C ALA A 32 13.19 2.37 9.31
N GLY A 33 12.59 2.78 10.43
CA GLY A 33 13.25 3.58 11.46
C GLY A 33 13.54 5.02 11.03
N SER A 34 12.89 5.51 9.98
CA SER A 34 13.09 6.86 9.44
C SER A 34 11.86 7.37 8.69
N ALA A 35 11.74 8.70 8.59
CA ALA A 35 10.65 9.35 7.90
C ALA A 35 10.68 9.10 6.39
N ALA A 36 9.50 8.98 5.80
CA ALA A 36 9.30 8.86 4.37
C ALA A 36 9.56 10.19 3.65
N SER A 37 9.93 10.09 2.36
CA SER A 37 10.06 11.23 1.46
C SER A 37 9.28 10.97 0.18
N ALA A 38 8.27 11.80 -0.07
CA ALA A 38 7.49 11.74 -1.30
C ALA A 38 8.36 11.95 -2.56
N GLU A 39 9.39 12.80 -2.46
CA GLU A 39 10.31 13.03 -3.57
C GLU A 39 11.17 11.79 -3.89
N ARG A 40 11.71 11.12 -2.86
CA ARG A 40 12.40 9.83 -3.08
C ARG A 40 11.44 8.78 -3.65
N GLY A 41 10.21 8.74 -3.14
CA GLY A 41 9.16 7.84 -3.62
C GLY A 41 8.83 8.05 -5.10
N ALA A 42 8.70 9.31 -5.54
CA ALA A 42 8.49 9.64 -6.95
C ALA A 42 9.64 9.14 -7.84
N ARG A 43 10.88 9.44 -7.45
CA ARG A 43 12.06 8.99 -8.20
C ARG A 43 12.19 7.46 -8.24
N PHE A 44 11.94 6.82 -7.12
CA PHE A 44 11.97 5.35 -7.04
C PHE A 44 10.90 4.71 -7.93
N PHE A 45 9.69 5.23 -7.89
CA PHE A 45 8.54 4.71 -8.63
C PHE A 45 8.69 4.85 -10.15
N THR A 46 9.23 5.98 -10.61
CA THR A 46 9.42 6.26 -12.03
C THR A 46 10.72 5.71 -12.59
N GLY A 47 11.72 5.49 -11.74
CA GLY A 47 13.04 5.01 -12.14
C GLY A 47 13.10 3.49 -12.33
N LYS A 48 13.88 3.07 -13.33
CA LYS A 48 14.18 1.65 -13.56
C LYS A 48 15.38 1.21 -12.72
N GLN A 49 15.21 0.81 -11.53
CA GLN A 49 16.26 0.45 -10.54
C GLN A 49 17.24 -0.68 -10.99
N GLY A 50 17.72 -0.61 -12.23
CA GLY A 50 18.55 -1.63 -12.87
C GLY A 50 17.79 -2.75 -13.59
N GLY A 51 16.48 -2.76 -13.52
CA GLY A 51 15.61 -3.71 -14.20
C GLY A 51 15.10 -3.20 -15.55
N GLU A 52 14.32 -4.04 -16.22
CA GLU A 52 13.66 -3.68 -17.49
C GLU A 52 12.53 -2.68 -17.27
N TRP A 53 11.81 -2.80 -16.14
CA TRP A 53 10.64 -2.00 -15.81
C TRP A 53 10.83 -1.20 -14.52
N SER A 54 10.03 -0.13 -14.43
CA SER A 54 9.76 0.61 -13.19
C SER A 54 8.33 0.33 -12.71
N CYS A 55 7.96 0.80 -11.53
CA CYS A 55 6.55 0.76 -11.10
C CYS A 55 5.66 1.53 -12.10
N ALA A 56 6.15 2.67 -12.61
CA ALA A 56 5.46 3.49 -13.59
C ALA A 56 5.24 2.79 -14.94
N SER A 57 6.04 1.77 -15.29
CA SER A 57 5.84 1.01 -16.54
C SER A 57 4.46 0.33 -16.61
N CYS A 58 3.87 0.00 -15.46
CA CYS A 58 2.53 -0.58 -15.36
C CYS A 58 1.51 0.42 -14.82
N HIS A 59 1.91 1.26 -13.87
CA HIS A 59 1.00 2.16 -13.15
C HIS A 59 0.98 3.59 -13.68
N THR A 60 1.71 3.88 -14.76
CA THR A 60 1.95 5.20 -15.36
C THR A 60 2.77 6.14 -14.45
N GLU A 61 3.33 7.19 -15.01
CA GLU A 61 4.01 8.25 -14.25
C GLU A 61 3.03 9.10 -13.43
N ARG A 62 1.74 9.02 -13.75
CA ARG A 62 0.62 9.63 -13.01
C ARG A 62 -0.34 8.55 -12.55
N PRO A 63 -0.07 7.86 -11.44
CA PRO A 63 -0.87 6.72 -11.00
C PRO A 63 -2.26 7.10 -10.47
N THR A 64 -2.70 8.34 -10.64
CA THR A 64 -4.10 8.75 -10.61
C THR A 64 -4.86 8.35 -11.86
N GLN A 65 -4.15 7.91 -12.89
CA GLN A 65 -4.72 7.35 -14.13
C GLN A 65 -4.66 5.82 -14.11
N SER A 66 -5.51 5.20 -14.92
CA SER A 66 -5.45 3.76 -15.17
C SER A 66 -4.19 3.40 -15.93
N GLY A 67 -3.52 2.33 -15.51
CA GLY A 67 -2.35 1.78 -16.18
C GLY A 67 -2.66 0.50 -16.94
N ARG A 68 -1.60 -0.16 -17.40
CA ARG A 68 -1.64 -1.48 -18.06
C ARG A 68 -0.44 -2.31 -17.66
N HIS A 69 -0.66 -3.58 -17.46
CA HIS A 69 0.42 -4.50 -17.12
C HIS A 69 1.39 -4.63 -18.31
N ALA A 70 2.67 -4.31 -18.10
CA ALA A 70 3.67 -4.21 -19.15
C ALA A 70 3.82 -5.45 -20.05
N ARG A 71 3.58 -6.64 -19.47
CA ARG A 71 3.72 -7.92 -20.20
C ARG A 71 2.42 -8.45 -20.77
N THR A 72 1.29 -8.29 -20.05
CA THR A 72 0.02 -8.94 -20.41
C THR A 72 -1.01 -7.97 -20.98
N ASP A 73 -0.71 -6.68 -21.00
CA ASP A 73 -1.59 -5.57 -21.40
C ASP A 73 -2.94 -5.51 -20.65
N LYS A 74 -3.07 -6.25 -19.56
CA LYS A 74 -4.28 -6.19 -18.73
C LYS A 74 -4.43 -4.80 -18.10
N PRO A 75 -5.64 -4.22 -18.10
CA PRO A 75 -5.87 -2.93 -17.50
C PRO A 75 -5.67 -2.99 -15.97
N ILE A 76 -5.11 -1.92 -15.42
CA ILE A 76 -4.88 -1.72 -14.00
C ILE A 76 -5.59 -0.44 -13.59
N THR A 77 -6.50 -0.52 -12.63
CA THR A 77 -7.18 0.67 -12.07
C THR A 77 -6.18 1.59 -11.38
N PRO A 78 -6.49 2.90 -11.25
CA PRO A 78 -5.59 3.86 -10.61
C PRO A 78 -5.01 3.35 -9.30
N LEU A 79 -3.71 3.63 -9.08
CA LEU A 79 -3.01 3.18 -7.87
C LEU A 79 -3.12 4.22 -6.74
N ALA A 80 -3.14 5.52 -7.08
CA ALA A 80 -3.21 6.57 -6.08
C ALA A 80 -4.55 6.56 -5.33
N PRO A 81 -4.56 6.64 -3.99
CA PRO A 81 -5.79 6.66 -3.19
C PRO A 81 -6.77 7.77 -3.56
N ALA A 82 -6.26 8.92 -4.01
CA ALA A 82 -7.09 10.05 -4.46
C ALA A 82 -8.00 9.70 -5.66
N ALA A 83 -7.57 8.75 -6.51
CA ALA A 83 -8.33 8.31 -7.68
C ALA A 83 -9.01 6.95 -7.48
N ASN A 84 -8.65 6.22 -6.44
CA ASN A 84 -9.22 4.92 -6.11
C ASN A 84 -9.16 4.67 -4.60
N ALA A 85 -10.27 4.94 -3.92
CA ALA A 85 -10.38 4.85 -2.47
C ALA A 85 -10.25 3.42 -1.91
N GLU A 86 -10.33 2.39 -2.75
CA GLU A 86 -10.15 1.00 -2.32
C GLU A 86 -8.67 0.60 -2.20
N ARG A 87 -7.74 1.46 -2.68
CA ARG A 87 -6.31 1.19 -2.59
C ARG A 87 -5.82 1.34 -1.17
N PHE A 88 -4.95 0.41 -0.77
CA PHE A 88 -4.28 0.41 0.54
C PHE A 88 -5.29 0.41 1.72
N THR A 89 -6.27 -0.49 1.65
CA THR A 89 -7.28 -0.70 2.70
C THR A 89 -7.27 -2.12 3.29
N ASP A 90 -6.38 -2.98 2.79
CA ASP A 90 -6.29 -4.40 3.16
C ASP A 90 -4.81 -4.81 3.26
N ALA A 91 -4.35 -5.14 4.47
CA ALA A 91 -2.95 -5.46 4.75
C ALA A 91 -2.44 -6.65 3.91
N ALA A 92 -3.21 -7.70 3.79
CA ALA A 92 -2.79 -8.89 3.05
C ALA A 92 -2.60 -8.58 1.55
N LYS A 93 -3.46 -7.73 0.98
CA LYS A 93 -3.33 -7.26 -0.40
C LYS A 93 -2.12 -6.34 -0.57
N VAL A 94 -1.91 -5.39 0.35
CA VAL A 94 -0.77 -4.47 0.30
C VAL A 94 0.55 -5.25 0.34
N ASP A 95 0.71 -6.17 1.29
CA ASP A 95 1.92 -6.97 1.43
C ASP A 95 2.15 -7.89 0.22
N LYS A 96 1.09 -8.53 -0.28
CA LYS A 96 1.14 -9.36 -1.49
C LYS A 96 1.60 -8.57 -2.71
N TRP A 97 1.02 -7.39 -2.95
CA TRP A 97 1.30 -6.62 -4.15
C TRP A 97 2.66 -5.93 -4.10
N PHE A 98 3.10 -5.41 -2.96
CA PHE A 98 4.47 -4.93 -2.81
C PHE A 98 5.48 -6.04 -3.09
N ARG A 99 5.28 -7.23 -2.50
CA ARG A 99 6.19 -8.36 -2.73
C ARG A 99 6.27 -8.73 -4.22
N ARG A 100 5.13 -8.86 -4.91
CA ARG A 100 5.11 -9.22 -6.33
C ARG A 100 5.72 -8.13 -7.19
N ASN A 101 5.26 -6.90 -7.06
CA ASN A 101 5.67 -5.81 -7.92
C ASN A 101 7.16 -5.45 -7.72
N CYS A 102 7.66 -5.47 -6.49
CA CYS A 102 9.08 -5.27 -6.23
C CYS A 102 9.92 -6.41 -6.84
N ASN A 103 9.47 -7.66 -6.71
CA ASN A 103 10.17 -8.78 -7.34
C ASN A 103 10.17 -8.64 -8.87
N ASP A 104 9.06 -8.25 -9.49
CA ASP A 104 8.94 -8.12 -10.94
C ASP A 104 9.79 -6.95 -11.50
N THR A 105 9.94 -5.86 -10.74
CA THR A 105 10.68 -4.65 -11.20
C THR A 105 12.12 -4.60 -10.75
N LEU A 106 12.46 -5.16 -9.58
CA LEU A 106 13.76 -5.04 -8.93
C LEU A 106 14.50 -6.37 -8.81
N ASN A 107 13.82 -7.49 -9.07
CA ASN A 107 14.29 -8.85 -8.78
C ASN A 107 14.71 -9.04 -7.30
N ARG A 108 14.08 -8.29 -6.39
CA ARG A 108 14.24 -8.35 -4.94
C ARG A 108 13.00 -7.79 -4.24
N LEU A 109 12.94 -7.94 -2.93
CA LEU A 109 11.94 -7.23 -2.12
C LEU A 109 12.30 -5.74 -2.01
N CYS A 110 11.29 -4.90 -1.93
CA CYS A 110 11.47 -3.50 -1.53
C CYS A 110 11.83 -3.42 -0.05
N SER A 111 12.74 -2.50 0.29
CA SER A 111 13.00 -2.16 1.68
C SER A 111 11.79 -1.45 2.31
N ALA A 112 11.74 -1.41 3.63
CA ALA A 112 10.70 -0.67 4.34
C ALA A 112 10.73 0.83 3.97
N GLN A 113 11.93 1.41 3.79
CA GLN A 113 12.07 2.80 3.37
C GLN A 113 11.52 3.05 1.97
N GLU A 114 11.80 2.17 1.01
CA GLU A 114 11.26 2.28 -0.35
C GLU A 114 9.74 2.21 -0.35
N LYS A 115 9.14 1.33 0.45
CA LYS A 115 7.68 1.26 0.61
C LYS A 115 7.10 2.52 1.25
N ALA A 116 7.75 3.04 2.30
CA ALA A 116 7.33 4.26 2.97
C ALA A 116 7.38 5.47 2.02
N ASP A 117 8.47 5.62 1.28
CA ASP A 117 8.66 6.71 0.32
C ASP A 117 7.62 6.66 -0.80
N VAL A 118 7.35 5.48 -1.37
CA VAL A 118 6.29 5.29 -2.37
C VAL A 118 4.92 5.63 -1.81
N MET A 119 4.59 5.18 -0.59
CA MET A 119 3.31 5.50 0.05
C MET A 119 3.17 7.00 0.30
N ALA A 120 4.22 7.69 0.77
CA ALA A 120 4.20 9.12 0.98
C ALA A 120 3.92 9.89 -0.33
N TRP A 121 4.55 9.46 -1.43
CA TRP A 121 4.30 10.06 -2.73
C TRP A 121 2.88 9.80 -3.25
N LEU A 122 2.40 8.56 -3.20
CA LEU A 122 1.05 8.22 -3.66
C LEU A 122 -0.04 8.96 -2.89
N LEU A 123 0.16 9.22 -1.59
CA LEU A 123 -0.74 10.00 -0.74
C LEU A 123 -0.68 11.50 -1.04
N ALA A 124 0.40 12.01 -1.60
CA ALA A 124 0.55 13.42 -1.98
C ALA A 124 -0.12 13.76 -3.31
N LEU A 125 -0.44 12.76 -4.14
CA LEU A 125 -1.13 12.93 -5.41
C LEU A 125 -2.61 13.32 -5.20
N LYS A 126 -3.13 14.14 -6.13
CA LYS A 126 -4.52 14.64 -6.11
C LYS A 126 -5.20 14.37 -7.44
#